data_2bab5242960a2405fec793db29e8df64
#
_entry.id   2bab5242960a2405fec793db29e8df64
#
_cell.length_a   1.000
_cell.length_b   1.000
_cell.length_c   1.000
_cell.angle_alpha   90.00
_cell.angle_beta   90.00
_cell.angle_gamma   90.00
#
_symmetry.space_group_name_H-M   'P 1'
#
loop_
_entity.id
_entity.type
_entity.pdbx_description
1 polymer ?
#
loop_
_entity_poly.entity_id
_entity_poly.type
_entity_poly.pdbx_seq_one_letter_code
_entity_poly.pdbx_strand_id
1 'polypeptide(L)'
;MTLLEFFTESHIDNIAACLRLHPENMIIVGSIDQMRDPVKRYRELLKQRKQRTEITMCDVQGKDLGQIWEVLNRLVRVNDQVVIDLTGGDETVLLAVGAVLAGLDAIKRQSIRVEKFDHEHGTVVDCLNGNRILPTKAITLTVEELISLHGGSIHPDTYQPPADCRCSELDGLWNIVSRMPRTWNDSIPKLNEFESRADSKTQIFLPLAYLRRSIHECEQKEQSVRELLDKLDDAGVIYNESTHTSLEYTYRSPMLRYCTLKAGNVLEVKTLLEGRAAQENGKPLFQDCRMSVGIDWDGLVDAQGFDTCNEIDVVLMHGTTPLFVSCKNGNVDKDEPYKLHTVATRFGGPYARKMLIVTDLGQKKGRAYQTLRQRASDMGISFVSNAAKLTPQQWSQIFIQAML
;
A
#
# COMPACT_ATOMS: atom_id res chain seq x y z
N MET A 1 21.88 19.18 17.09
CA MET A 1 20.48 19.10 17.56
C MET A 1 20.15 17.66 17.91
N THR A 2 19.53 17.44 19.09
CA THR A 2 19.13 16.10 19.57
C THR A 2 17.61 15.98 19.55
N LEU A 3 17.10 14.91 18.93
CA LEU A 3 15.69 14.54 18.94
C LEU A 3 15.44 13.50 20.04
N LEU A 4 14.44 13.71 20.87
CA LEU A 4 13.95 12.75 21.85
C LEU A 4 12.63 12.20 21.37
N GLU A 5 12.55 10.88 21.24
CA GLU A 5 11.37 10.10 20.84
C GLU A 5 10.95 9.15 21.95
N PHE A 6 9.66 8.86 22.01
CA PHE A 6 9.10 7.87 22.92
C PHE A 6 8.63 6.68 22.11
N PHE A 7 9.20 5.51 22.38
CA PHE A 7 8.89 4.30 21.62
C PHE A 7 7.42 3.90 21.74
N THR A 8 6.81 3.68 20.60
CA THR A 8 5.45 3.15 20.46
C THR A 8 5.43 2.01 19.43
N GLU A 9 4.31 1.26 19.40
CA GLU A 9 4.12 0.20 18.39
C GLU A 9 3.93 0.75 16.96
N SER A 10 3.60 2.03 16.82
CA SER A 10 3.54 2.71 15.53
C SER A 10 4.93 3.08 15.04
N HIS A 11 5.49 2.29 14.15
CA HIS A 11 6.85 2.53 13.62
C HIS A 11 6.98 3.87 12.90
N ILE A 12 5.90 4.36 12.28
CA ILE A 12 5.88 5.66 11.61
C ILE A 12 6.05 6.78 12.62
N ASP A 13 5.37 6.72 13.76
CA ASP A 13 5.46 7.72 14.81
C ASP A 13 6.88 7.83 15.37
N ASN A 14 7.56 6.69 15.50
CA ASN A 14 8.94 6.63 16.02
C ASN A 14 10.00 7.20 15.07
N ILE A 15 9.73 7.41 13.80
CA ILE A 15 10.75 7.80 12.82
C ILE A 15 10.41 9.09 12.05
N ALA A 16 9.14 9.50 12.04
CA ALA A 16 8.65 10.60 11.22
C ALA A 16 9.40 11.92 11.53
N ALA A 17 9.55 12.28 12.81
CA ALA A 17 10.27 13.49 13.20
C ALA A 17 11.74 13.42 12.79
N CYS A 18 12.38 12.26 12.92
CA CYS A 18 13.76 12.06 12.48
C CYS A 18 13.93 12.26 10.96
N LEU A 19 13.01 11.70 10.15
CA LEU A 19 13.04 11.87 8.70
C LEU A 19 12.80 13.31 8.25
N ARG A 20 12.10 14.10 9.04
CA ARG A 20 11.79 15.51 8.77
C ARG A 20 12.91 16.44 9.20
N LEU A 21 13.45 16.23 10.41
CA LEU A 21 14.35 17.16 11.08
C LEU A 21 15.82 16.91 10.73
N HIS A 22 16.17 15.72 10.28
CA HIS A 22 17.55 15.28 10.06
C HIS A 22 18.48 15.60 11.27
N PRO A 23 18.12 15.17 12.50
CA PRO A 23 18.94 15.48 13.68
C PRO A 23 20.29 14.76 13.59
N GLU A 24 21.30 15.29 14.28
CA GLU A 24 22.58 14.58 14.45
C GLU A 24 22.41 13.34 15.32
N ASN A 25 21.64 13.50 16.41
CA ASN A 25 21.35 12.43 17.36
C ASN A 25 19.86 12.27 17.55
N MET A 26 19.40 11.04 17.58
CA MET A 26 18.04 10.64 17.95
C MET A 26 18.14 9.69 19.15
N ILE A 27 17.46 10.02 20.23
CA ILE A 27 17.39 9.17 21.43
C ILE A 27 15.97 8.67 21.56
N ILE A 28 15.80 7.35 21.50
CA ILE A 28 14.49 6.70 21.66
C ILE A 28 14.40 6.17 23.09
N VAL A 29 13.41 6.64 23.83
CA VAL A 29 13.14 6.26 25.22
C VAL A 29 12.04 5.21 25.25
N GLY A 30 12.31 4.06 25.87
CA GLY A 30 11.34 2.96 25.99
C GLY A 30 12.01 1.66 26.43
N SER A 31 11.27 0.54 26.38
CA SER A 31 11.82 -0.77 26.72
C SER A 31 12.82 -1.24 25.64
N ILE A 32 14.06 -1.54 26.04
CA ILE A 32 15.13 -1.93 25.12
C ILE A 32 14.79 -3.23 24.36
N ASP A 33 14.08 -4.14 24.99
CA ASP A 33 13.68 -5.41 24.36
C ASP A 33 12.68 -5.18 23.22
N GLN A 34 11.78 -4.22 23.38
CA GLN A 34 10.82 -3.84 22.34
C GLN A 34 11.45 -3.01 21.21
N MET A 35 12.46 -2.20 21.53
CA MET A 35 13.13 -1.30 20.58
C MET A 35 14.18 -1.99 19.70
N ARG A 36 14.77 -3.11 20.15
CA ARG A 36 15.96 -3.71 19.54
C ARG A 36 15.84 -3.96 18.05
N ASP A 37 14.79 -4.63 17.62
CA ASP A 37 14.59 -4.95 16.19
C ASP A 37 14.01 -3.79 15.39
N PRO A 38 13.01 -3.01 15.86
CA PRO A 38 12.60 -1.78 15.20
C PRO A 38 13.75 -0.80 14.91
N VAL A 39 14.61 -0.54 15.88
CA VAL A 39 15.72 0.40 15.72
C VAL A 39 16.73 -0.05 14.66
N LYS A 40 16.94 -1.37 14.49
CA LYS A 40 17.75 -1.86 13.35
C LYS A 40 17.15 -1.43 12.01
N ARG A 41 15.82 -1.60 11.86
CA ARG A 41 15.11 -1.20 10.64
C ARG A 41 15.12 0.32 10.42
N TYR A 42 15.02 1.11 11.48
CA TYR A 42 15.16 2.58 11.39
C TYR A 42 16.55 2.99 10.89
N ARG A 43 17.61 2.38 11.43
CA ARG A 43 18.99 2.63 10.97
C ARG A 43 19.19 2.26 9.51
N GLU A 44 18.59 1.14 9.06
CA GLU A 44 18.66 0.72 7.66
C GLU A 44 17.93 1.71 6.74
N LEU A 45 16.73 2.15 7.10
CA LEU A 45 16.01 3.18 6.36
C LEU A 45 16.82 4.48 6.26
N LEU A 46 17.39 4.97 7.36
CA LEU A 46 18.21 6.17 7.35
C LEU A 46 19.44 6.02 6.46
N LYS A 47 20.10 4.84 6.49
CA LYS A 47 21.23 4.52 5.62
C LYS A 47 20.82 4.53 4.14
N GLN A 48 19.71 3.90 3.77
CA GLN A 48 19.17 3.90 2.39
C GLN A 48 18.88 5.34 1.91
N ARG A 49 18.36 6.19 2.80
CA ARG A 49 18.13 7.62 2.54
C ARG A 49 19.35 8.51 2.65
N LYS A 50 20.55 7.94 2.92
CA LYS A 50 21.82 8.66 3.11
C LYS A 50 21.75 9.73 4.22
N GLN A 51 20.87 9.53 5.20
CA GLN A 51 20.72 10.40 6.36
C GLN A 51 21.69 9.97 7.47
N ARG A 52 22.50 10.91 7.96
CA ARG A 52 23.53 10.67 9.00
C ARG A 52 22.98 11.05 10.37
N THR A 53 22.05 10.26 10.90
CA THR A 53 21.54 10.42 12.26
C THR A 53 21.98 9.22 13.08
N GLU A 54 22.61 9.48 14.24
CA GLU A 54 22.95 8.44 15.19
C GLU A 54 21.72 8.13 16.08
N ILE A 55 21.32 6.85 16.17
CA ILE A 55 20.18 6.42 17.00
C ILE A 55 20.71 5.73 18.25
N THR A 56 20.39 6.28 19.42
CA THR A 56 20.65 5.71 20.74
C THR A 56 19.35 5.26 21.39
N MET A 57 19.34 4.07 22.01
CA MET A 57 18.24 3.58 22.81
C MET A 57 18.45 3.89 24.28
N CYS A 58 17.47 4.44 24.96
CA CYS A 58 17.49 4.71 26.37
C CYS A 58 16.44 3.84 27.07
N ASP A 59 16.91 2.90 27.90
CA ASP A 59 16.06 1.93 28.57
C ASP A 59 15.25 2.58 29.70
N VAL A 60 13.94 2.38 29.64
CA VAL A 60 13.00 2.69 30.73
C VAL A 60 12.05 1.50 30.86
N GLN A 61 12.05 0.90 32.05
CA GLN A 61 11.20 -0.26 32.29
C GLN A 61 9.75 0.16 32.59
N GLY A 62 8.86 -0.24 31.69
CA GLY A 62 7.43 0.00 31.84
C GLY A 62 7.04 1.49 31.71
N LYS A 63 5.86 1.82 32.24
CA LYS A 63 5.31 3.19 32.29
C LYS A 63 5.62 3.86 33.62
N ASP A 64 6.85 3.72 34.11
CA ASP A 64 7.26 4.33 35.39
C ASP A 64 7.56 5.82 35.19
N LEU A 65 6.66 6.65 35.70
CA LEU A 65 6.77 8.11 35.63
C LEU A 65 8.09 8.62 36.21
N GLY A 66 8.56 8.05 37.33
CA GLY A 66 9.81 8.47 37.98
C GLY A 66 11.03 8.22 37.10
N GLN A 67 11.13 7.03 36.53
CA GLN A 67 12.23 6.69 35.61
C GLN A 67 12.19 7.54 34.33
N ILE A 68 11.02 7.72 33.74
CA ILE A 68 10.88 8.57 32.54
C ILE A 68 11.30 10.00 32.87
N TRP A 69 10.86 10.54 34.00
CA TRP A 69 11.22 11.88 34.45
C TRP A 69 12.73 12.05 34.68
N GLU A 70 13.38 11.09 35.38
CA GLU A 70 14.83 11.13 35.63
C GLU A 70 15.62 11.11 34.33
N VAL A 71 15.27 10.21 33.43
CA VAL A 71 15.91 10.09 32.11
C VAL A 71 15.74 11.38 31.30
N LEU A 72 14.52 11.89 31.18
CA LEU A 72 14.26 13.13 30.45
C LEU A 72 14.96 14.33 31.06
N ASN A 73 14.92 14.49 32.37
CA ASN A 73 15.58 15.61 33.07
C ASN A 73 17.09 15.58 32.80
N ARG A 74 17.73 14.42 32.83
CA ARG A 74 19.12 14.25 32.47
C ARG A 74 19.41 14.59 31.01
N LEU A 75 18.65 13.99 30.07
CA LEU A 75 18.85 14.16 28.62
C LEU A 75 18.68 15.62 28.18
N VAL A 76 17.66 16.28 28.71
CA VAL A 76 17.38 17.68 28.42
C VAL A 76 18.50 18.60 28.93
N ARG A 77 19.09 18.31 30.10
CA ARG A 77 20.15 19.14 30.68
C ARG A 77 21.51 19.00 29.97
N VAL A 78 21.85 17.79 29.46
CA VAL A 78 23.15 17.54 28.83
C VAL A 78 23.18 17.92 27.35
N ASN A 79 22.05 18.12 26.70
CA ASN A 79 21.98 18.50 25.29
C ASN A 79 21.59 19.96 25.11
N ASP A 80 22.34 20.71 24.26
CA ASP A 80 22.13 22.16 24.08
C ASP A 80 20.83 22.51 23.36
N GLN A 81 20.50 21.77 22.29
CA GLN A 81 19.30 21.96 21.50
C GLN A 81 18.53 20.66 21.44
N VAL A 82 17.33 20.66 22.01
CA VAL A 82 16.49 19.48 22.12
C VAL A 82 15.14 19.70 21.43
N VAL A 83 14.76 18.74 20.62
CA VAL A 83 13.37 18.59 20.14
C VAL A 83 12.79 17.36 20.83
N ILE A 84 11.67 17.53 21.49
CA ILE A 84 10.90 16.43 22.10
C ILE A 84 9.70 16.19 21.19
N ASP A 85 9.61 15.01 20.58
CA ASP A 85 8.44 14.61 19.83
C ASP A 85 7.46 13.84 20.73
N LEU A 86 6.24 14.32 20.80
CA LEU A 86 5.15 13.72 21.56
C LEU A 86 4.23 12.82 20.73
N THR A 87 4.54 12.58 19.46
CA THR A 87 3.69 11.81 18.55
C THR A 87 3.43 10.41 19.09
N GLY A 88 4.46 9.73 19.59
CA GLY A 88 4.36 8.41 20.23
C GLY A 88 4.14 8.43 21.74
N GLY A 89 4.00 9.60 22.36
CA GLY A 89 3.89 9.74 23.83
C GLY A 89 2.51 9.41 24.37
N ASP A 90 2.46 8.57 25.42
CA ASP A 90 1.24 8.35 26.20
C ASP A 90 1.09 9.42 27.32
N GLU A 91 0.03 9.32 28.11
CA GLU A 91 -0.24 10.25 29.21
C GLU A 91 0.86 10.31 30.27
N THR A 92 1.59 9.22 30.51
CA THR A 92 2.72 9.18 31.44
C THR A 92 3.89 10.00 30.92
N VAL A 93 4.18 9.88 29.63
CA VAL A 93 5.18 10.67 28.92
C VAL A 93 4.83 12.15 28.95
N LEU A 94 3.57 12.50 28.65
CA LEU A 94 3.10 13.89 28.68
C LEU A 94 3.29 14.52 30.06
N LEU A 95 2.95 13.76 31.12
CA LEU A 95 3.12 14.21 32.50
C LEU A 95 4.61 14.39 32.87
N ALA A 96 5.47 13.46 32.47
CA ALA A 96 6.92 13.53 32.69
C ALA A 96 7.53 14.74 31.98
N VAL A 97 7.20 14.96 30.71
CA VAL A 97 7.67 16.12 29.93
C VAL A 97 7.21 17.42 30.57
N GLY A 98 5.95 17.53 30.96
CA GLY A 98 5.42 18.71 31.67
C GLY A 98 6.17 19.00 32.97
N ALA A 99 6.43 17.97 33.79
CA ALA A 99 7.17 18.10 35.04
C ALA A 99 8.63 18.54 34.82
N VAL A 100 9.32 17.97 33.82
CA VAL A 100 10.68 18.38 33.44
C VAL A 100 10.71 19.84 33.02
N LEU A 101 9.82 20.25 32.11
CA LEU A 101 9.75 21.63 31.61
C LEU A 101 9.44 22.64 32.72
N ALA A 102 8.60 22.29 33.70
CA ALA A 102 8.31 23.13 34.84
C ALA A 102 9.53 23.35 35.76
N GLY A 103 10.42 22.37 35.84
CA GLY A 103 11.66 22.42 36.65
C GLY A 103 12.85 23.06 35.97
N LEU A 104 12.72 23.55 34.74
CA LEU A 104 13.82 24.21 33.99
C LEU A 104 13.78 25.72 34.14
N ASP A 105 14.98 26.35 34.18
CA ASP A 105 15.09 27.78 34.06
C ASP A 105 14.67 28.29 32.67
N ALA A 106 14.46 29.60 32.55
CA ALA A 106 13.92 30.22 31.32
C ALA A 106 14.91 30.09 30.13
N ILE A 107 16.20 30.12 30.37
CA ILE A 107 17.22 30.02 29.31
C ILE A 107 17.17 28.61 28.70
N LYS A 108 17.22 27.58 29.57
CA LYS A 108 17.18 26.19 29.13
C LYS A 108 15.86 25.83 28.45
N ARG A 109 14.75 26.35 28.93
CA ARG A 109 13.43 26.13 28.32
C ARG A 109 13.36 26.68 26.89
N GLN A 110 14.02 27.80 26.59
CA GLN A 110 14.08 28.38 25.25
C GLN A 110 14.86 27.50 24.25
N SER A 111 15.75 26.64 24.73
CA SER A 111 16.53 25.70 23.87
C SER A 111 15.78 24.42 23.55
N ILE A 112 14.53 24.28 24.04
CA ILE A 112 13.71 23.10 23.87
C ILE A 112 12.50 23.43 23.01
N ARG A 113 12.26 22.60 22.02
CA ARG A 113 11.01 22.58 21.25
C ARG A 113 10.26 21.29 21.58
N VAL A 114 8.96 21.40 21.80
CA VAL A 114 8.08 20.24 21.98
C VAL A 114 7.08 20.25 20.84
N GLU A 115 7.07 19.18 20.10
CA GLU A 115 6.21 19.06 18.91
C GLU A 115 5.43 17.75 18.88
N LYS A 116 4.40 17.73 18.07
CA LYS A 116 3.59 16.55 17.78
C LYS A 116 3.22 16.54 16.32
N PHE A 117 3.31 15.39 15.67
CA PHE A 117 2.78 15.20 14.32
C PHE A 117 1.30 14.88 14.38
N ASP A 118 0.51 15.62 13.63
CA ASP A 118 -0.92 15.40 13.44
C ASP A 118 -1.10 14.61 12.13
N HIS A 119 -1.39 13.33 12.26
CA HIS A 119 -1.58 12.42 11.12
C HIS A 119 -2.85 12.74 10.32
N GLU A 120 -3.87 13.29 10.96
CA GLU A 120 -5.13 13.61 10.30
C GLU A 120 -4.96 14.77 9.29
N HIS A 121 -4.17 15.78 9.68
CA HIS A 121 -3.94 16.96 8.85
C HIS A 121 -2.56 16.95 8.17
N GLY A 122 -1.71 15.95 8.42
CA GLY A 122 -0.34 15.89 7.89
C GLY A 122 0.55 17.06 8.34
N THR A 123 0.28 17.64 9.51
CA THR A 123 0.94 18.84 10.04
C THR A 123 1.72 18.55 11.30
N VAL A 124 2.69 19.42 11.62
CA VAL A 124 3.42 19.39 12.88
C VAL A 124 3.00 20.59 13.71
N VAL A 125 2.71 20.34 14.99
CA VAL A 125 2.25 21.36 15.93
C VAL A 125 3.31 21.61 16.97
N ASP A 126 3.63 22.88 17.24
CA ASP A 126 4.47 23.30 18.35
C ASP A 126 3.60 23.38 19.61
N CYS A 127 3.77 22.41 20.53
CA CYS A 127 2.96 22.27 21.72
C CYS A 127 3.20 23.35 22.77
N LEU A 128 4.36 24.01 22.78
CA LEU A 128 4.70 25.07 23.75
C LEU A 128 4.23 26.46 23.32
N ASN A 129 4.01 26.67 22.01
CA ASN A 129 3.64 27.95 21.46
C ASN A 129 2.17 27.98 20.94
N GLY A 130 1.25 27.54 21.79
CA GLY A 130 -0.20 27.61 21.51
C GLY A 130 -0.64 26.70 20.35
N ASN A 131 -0.02 25.56 20.17
CA ASN A 131 -0.29 24.61 19.08
C ASN A 131 -0.13 25.25 17.70
N ARG A 132 0.89 26.10 17.54
CA ARG A 132 1.20 26.71 16.26
C ARG A 132 1.62 25.63 15.25
N ILE A 133 0.98 25.63 14.08
CA ILE A 133 1.40 24.78 12.95
C ILE A 133 2.77 25.23 12.47
N LEU A 134 3.72 24.29 12.44
CA LEU A 134 5.07 24.53 11.94
C LEU A 134 5.10 24.34 10.42
N PRO A 135 5.82 25.20 9.69
CA PRO A 135 6.09 24.95 8.28
C PRO A 135 6.96 23.71 8.16
N THR A 136 6.47 22.69 7.51
CA THR A 136 7.17 21.41 7.38
C THR A 136 7.23 20.95 5.94
N LYS A 137 8.35 20.30 5.60
CA LYS A 137 8.42 19.52 4.36
C LYS A 137 7.65 18.22 4.58
N ALA A 138 6.77 17.91 3.66
CA ALA A 138 6.02 16.65 3.72
C ALA A 138 6.99 15.46 3.74
N ILE A 139 6.76 14.54 4.67
CA ILE A 139 7.48 13.26 4.72
C ILE A 139 6.75 12.32 3.78
N THR A 140 7.49 11.60 2.96
CA THR A 140 6.94 10.56 2.09
C THR A 140 7.68 9.24 2.32
N LEU A 141 6.95 8.14 2.37
CA LEU A 141 7.52 6.79 2.36
C LEU A 141 7.14 6.09 1.05
N THR A 142 8.02 5.23 0.57
CA THR A 142 7.66 4.28 -0.47
C THR A 142 6.94 3.08 0.14
N VAL A 143 6.24 2.30 -0.69
CA VAL A 143 5.61 1.04 -0.25
C VAL A 143 6.65 0.09 0.35
N GLU A 144 7.83 0.00 -0.27
CA GLU A 144 8.93 -0.85 0.20
C GLU A 144 9.45 -0.41 1.57
N GLU A 145 9.68 0.88 1.76
CA GLU A 145 10.10 1.44 3.05
C GLU A 145 9.07 1.19 4.15
N LEU A 146 7.78 1.35 3.82
CA LEU A 146 6.69 1.08 4.77
C LEU A 146 6.70 -0.38 5.22
N ILE A 147 6.71 -1.33 4.28
CA ILE A 147 6.70 -2.76 4.59
C ILE A 147 7.94 -3.16 5.40
N SER A 148 9.12 -2.66 5.01
CA SER A 148 10.37 -2.90 5.71
C SER A 148 10.38 -2.35 7.14
N LEU A 149 9.83 -1.14 7.37
CA LEU A 149 9.67 -0.57 8.72
C LEU A 149 8.86 -1.48 9.64
N HIS A 150 7.83 -2.15 9.10
CA HIS A 150 6.98 -3.07 9.86
C HIS A 150 7.51 -4.52 9.91
N GLY A 151 8.72 -4.75 9.37
CA GLY A 151 9.44 -6.01 9.49
C GLY A 151 9.13 -7.03 8.41
N GLY A 152 8.40 -6.66 7.37
CA GLY A 152 8.19 -7.49 6.18
C GLY A 152 9.18 -7.17 5.07
N SER A 153 9.15 -7.98 4.01
CA SER A 153 9.82 -7.69 2.74
C SER A 153 8.86 -7.89 1.56
N ILE A 154 9.19 -7.25 0.43
CA ILE A 154 8.40 -7.39 -0.80
C ILE A 154 9.09 -8.40 -1.71
N HIS A 155 8.33 -9.37 -2.21
CA HIS A 155 8.82 -10.32 -3.20
C HIS A 155 9.25 -9.60 -4.49
N PRO A 156 10.45 -9.87 -5.02
CA PRO A 156 11.00 -9.14 -6.16
C PRO A 156 10.27 -9.43 -7.48
N ASP A 157 9.62 -10.59 -7.61
CA ASP A 157 9.07 -11.09 -8.87
C ASP A 157 7.66 -10.57 -9.20
N THR A 158 7.24 -9.46 -8.60
CA THR A 158 5.92 -8.87 -8.86
C THR A 158 5.95 -7.97 -10.09
N TYR A 159 5.04 -8.21 -11.04
CA TYR A 159 4.90 -7.35 -12.22
C TYR A 159 4.45 -5.94 -11.81
N GLN A 160 5.14 -4.95 -12.35
CA GLN A 160 4.76 -3.54 -12.24
C GLN A 160 4.66 -2.93 -13.62
N PRO A 161 3.52 -2.33 -14.02
CA PRO A 161 3.44 -1.57 -15.25
C PRO A 161 4.46 -0.43 -15.25
N PRO A 162 5.11 -0.13 -16.38
CA PRO A 162 6.00 1.02 -16.51
C PRO A 162 5.38 2.32 -15.99
N ALA A 163 6.21 3.24 -15.49
CA ALA A 163 5.74 4.47 -14.85
C ALA A 163 5.01 5.42 -15.84
N ASP A 164 5.32 5.32 -17.12
CA ASP A 164 4.74 6.10 -18.21
C ASP A 164 3.45 5.51 -18.79
N CYS A 165 3.03 4.30 -18.39
CA CYS A 165 1.74 3.73 -18.79
C CYS A 165 0.58 4.63 -18.40
N ARG A 166 -0.38 4.78 -19.30
CA ARG A 166 -1.55 5.65 -19.15
C ARG A 166 -2.86 4.85 -19.05
N CYS A 167 -3.85 5.42 -18.36
CA CYS A 167 -5.19 4.83 -18.30
C CYS A 167 -5.79 4.56 -19.68
N SER A 168 -5.54 5.44 -20.65
CA SER A 168 -6.03 5.30 -22.03
C SER A 168 -5.54 4.05 -22.76
N GLU A 169 -4.38 3.51 -22.41
CA GLU A 169 -3.86 2.25 -22.97
C GLU A 169 -4.70 1.04 -22.56
N LEU A 170 -5.42 1.17 -21.46
CA LEU A 170 -6.28 0.12 -20.90
C LEU A 170 -7.76 0.27 -21.33
N ASP A 171 -8.18 1.41 -21.87
CA ASP A 171 -9.59 1.75 -22.07
C ASP A 171 -10.33 0.73 -22.94
N GLY A 172 -9.72 0.23 -24.03
CA GLY A 172 -10.32 -0.80 -24.87
C GLY A 172 -10.62 -2.08 -24.08
N LEU A 173 -9.64 -2.57 -23.35
CA LEU A 173 -9.77 -3.76 -22.50
C LEU A 173 -10.75 -3.54 -21.35
N TRP A 174 -10.67 -2.38 -20.69
CA TRP A 174 -11.59 -2.02 -19.63
C TRP A 174 -13.05 -1.97 -20.08
N ASN A 175 -13.31 -1.52 -21.30
CA ASN A 175 -14.66 -1.53 -21.89
C ASN A 175 -15.22 -2.96 -22.05
N ILE A 176 -14.37 -3.93 -22.41
CA ILE A 176 -14.79 -5.35 -22.48
C ILE A 176 -15.16 -5.85 -21.08
N VAL A 177 -14.25 -5.68 -20.12
CA VAL A 177 -14.41 -6.19 -18.74
C VAL A 177 -15.60 -5.54 -18.04
N SER A 178 -15.76 -4.22 -18.18
CA SER A 178 -16.81 -3.47 -17.50
C SER A 178 -18.22 -3.80 -18.02
N ARG A 179 -18.35 -4.12 -19.32
CA ARG A 179 -19.64 -4.49 -19.91
C ARG A 179 -20.02 -5.94 -19.67
N MET A 180 -19.05 -6.84 -19.59
CA MET A 180 -19.28 -8.29 -19.52
C MET A 180 -18.36 -8.99 -18.51
N PRO A 181 -18.38 -8.58 -17.23
CA PRO A 181 -17.42 -9.10 -16.24
C PRO A 181 -17.54 -10.61 -16.01
N ARG A 182 -18.73 -11.19 -16.15
CA ARG A 182 -18.92 -12.64 -16.00
C ARG A 182 -18.34 -13.40 -17.19
N THR A 183 -18.66 -12.97 -18.40
CA THR A 183 -18.11 -13.59 -19.63
C THR A 183 -16.59 -13.50 -19.63
N TRP A 184 -16.02 -12.37 -19.19
CA TRP A 184 -14.60 -12.20 -19.01
C TRP A 184 -14.00 -13.24 -18.05
N ASN A 185 -14.60 -13.38 -16.86
CA ASN A 185 -14.17 -14.36 -15.87
C ASN A 185 -14.22 -15.82 -16.38
N ASP A 186 -15.21 -16.13 -17.22
CA ASP A 186 -15.36 -17.47 -17.79
C ASP A 186 -14.42 -17.73 -18.99
N SER A 187 -14.03 -16.68 -19.72
CA SER A 187 -13.25 -16.80 -20.94
C SER A 187 -11.73 -16.77 -20.71
N ILE A 188 -11.25 -16.00 -19.72
CA ILE A 188 -9.81 -15.88 -19.43
C ILE A 188 -9.16 -17.22 -19.02
N PRO A 189 -9.75 -18.06 -18.16
CA PRO A 189 -9.18 -19.36 -17.86
C PRO A 189 -9.06 -20.25 -19.11
N LYS A 190 -10.03 -20.20 -20.05
CA LYS A 190 -9.97 -20.94 -21.31
C LYS A 190 -8.85 -20.43 -22.20
N LEU A 191 -8.73 -19.11 -22.36
CA LEU A 191 -7.63 -18.51 -23.11
C LEU A 191 -6.27 -18.94 -22.54
N ASN A 192 -6.08 -18.87 -21.23
CA ASN A 192 -4.84 -19.30 -20.57
C ASN A 192 -4.56 -20.80 -20.70
N GLU A 193 -5.58 -21.65 -20.71
CA GLU A 193 -5.42 -23.08 -21.00
C GLU A 193 -4.85 -23.30 -22.40
N PHE A 194 -5.30 -22.55 -23.39
CA PHE A 194 -4.78 -22.59 -24.77
C PHE A 194 -3.36 -22.03 -24.82
N GLU A 195 -3.11 -20.85 -24.26
CA GLU A 195 -1.79 -20.21 -24.24
C GLU A 195 -0.73 -20.99 -23.48
N SER A 196 -1.13 -21.85 -22.52
CA SER A 196 -0.20 -22.74 -21.82
C SER A 196 0.48 -23.75 -22.74
N ARG A 197 -0.03 -23.92 -23.96
CA ARG A 197 0.50 -24.81 -25.01
C ARG A 197 1.37 -24.09 -26.03
N ALA A 198 1.48 -22.77 -25.94
CA ALA A 198 2.32 -21.99 -26.84
C ALA A 198 3.78 -21.93 -26.35
N ASP A 199 4.72 -21.94 -27.30
CA ASP A 199 6.15 -21.81 -27.00
C ASP A 199 6.52 -20.39 -26.59
N SER A 200 5.85 -19.40 -27.16
CA SER A 200 6.05 -17.99 -26.85
C SER A 200 4.90 -17.45 -26.01
N LYS A 201 5.18 -16.46 -25.13
CA LYS A 201 4.19 -15.82 -24.27
C LYS A 201 3.67 -14.47 -24.81
N THR A 202 4.28 -13.93 -25.83
CA THR A 202 3.91 -12.64 -26.43
C THR A 202 3.36 -12.78 -27.84
N GLN A 203 3.97 -13.64 -28.64
CA GLN A 203 3.50 -14.02 -29.97
C GLN A 203 3.01 -15.46 -29.89
N ILE A 204 1.72 -15.63 -29.98
CA ILE A 204 1.05 -16.92 -29.77
C ILE A 204 0.78 -17.54 -31.12
N PHE A 205 1.25 -18.78 -31.32
CA PHE A 205 0.91 -19.62 -32.47
C PHE A 205 0.51 -21.00 -32.00
N LEU A 206 -0.72 -21.43 -32.31
CA LEU A 206 -1.31 -22.67 -31.81
C LEU A 206 -2.07 -23.38 -32.95
N PRO A 207 -1.50 -24.45 -33.54
CA PRO A 207 -2.23 -25.27 -34.50
C PRO A 207 -3.42 -25.97 -33.87
N LEU A 208 -4.63 -25.85 -34.44
CA LEU A 208 -5.84 -26.47 -33.89
C LEU A 208 -5.75 -27.98 -33.83
N ALA A 209 -5.11 -28.63 -34.77
CA ALA A 209 -4.87 -30.07 -34.77
C ALA A 209 -4.11 -30.54 -33.51
N TYR A 210 -3.19 -29.70 -32.99
CA TYR A 210 -2.46 -29.96 -31.74
C TYR A 210 -3.35 -29.71 -30.52
N LEU A 211 -4.10 -28.59 -30.50
CA LEU A 211 -4.99 -28.23 -29.40
C LEU A 211 -6.10 -29.28 -29.19
N ARG A 212 -6.70 -29.77 -30.26
CA ARG A 212 -7.75 -30.80 -30.19
C ARG A 212 -7.28 -32.14 -29.62
N ARG A 213 -5.98 -32.41 -29.66
CA ARG A 213 -5.37 -33.61 -29.05
C ARG A 213 -4.98 -33.41 -27.59
N SER A 214 -4.72 -32.16 -27.18
CA SER A 214 -4.10 -31.82 -25.89
C SER A 214 -5.05 -31.16 -24.90
N ILE A 215 -6.19 -30.67 -25.35
CA ILE A 215 -7.20 -29.96 -24.52
C ILE A 215 -8.52 -30.71 -24.56
N HIS A 216 -9.04 -31.01 -23.38
CA HIS A 216 -10.36 -31.61 -23.22
C HIS A 216 -11.46 -30.64 -23.62
N GLU A 217 -12.47 -31.11 -24.38
CA GLU A 217 -13.56 -30.27 -24.91
C GLU A 217 -13.08 -29.05 -25.74
N CYS A 218 -11.96 -29.23 -26.48
CA CYS A 218 -11.31 -28.15 -27.22
C CYS A 218 -12.27 -27.40 -28.16
N GLU A 219 -13.16 -28.11 -28.89
CA GLU A 219 -14.07 -27.49 -29.86
C GLU A 219 -15.09 -26.55 -29.20
N GLN A 220 -15.59 -26.90 -28.01
CA GLN A 220 -16.51 -26.04 -27.27
C GLN A 220 -15.82 -24.79 -26.71
N LYS A 221 -14.57 -24.94 -26.25
CA LYS A 221 -13.74 -23.84 -25.74
C LYS A 221 -13.23 -22.95 -26.86
N GLU A 222 -12.91 -23.53 -28.02
CA GLU A 222 -12.35 -22.81 -29.19
C GLU A 222 -13.27 -21.67 -29.62
N GLN A 223 -14.57 -21.91 -29.77
CA GLN A 223 -15.51 -20.87 -30.17
C GLN A 223 -15.46 -19.68 -29.19
N SER A 224 -15.50 -19.95 -27.87
CA SER A 224 -15.45 -18.92 -26.85
C SER A 224 -14.13 -18.13 -26.85
N VAL A 225 -12.99 -18.82 -27.14
CA VAL A 225 -11.68 -18.19 -27.24
C VAL A 225 -11.60 -17.30 -28.49
N ARG A 226 -12.08 -17.76 -29.63
CA ARG A 226 -12.13 -16.94 -30.88
C ARG A 226 -12.96 -15.69 -30.69
N GLU A 227 -14.17 -15.80 -30.12
CA GLU A 227 -15.01 -14.64 -29.83
C GLU A 227 -14.32 -13.63 -28.86
N LEU A 228 -13.50 -14.14 -27.96
CA LEU A 228 -12.70 -13.28 -27.07
C LEU A 228 -11.55 -12.62 -27.87
N LEU A 229 -10.82 -13.37 -28.70
CA LEU A 229 -9.71 -12.84 -29.52
C LEU A 229 -10.19 -11.74 -30.46
N ASP A 230 -11.36 -11.91 -31.12
CA ASP A 230 -11.96 -10.88 -31.97
C ASP A 230 -12.25 -9.59 -31.18
N LYS A 231 -12.81 -9.71 -29.97
CA LYS A 231 -13.05 -8.55 -29.10
C LYS A 231 -11.77 -7.89 -28.61
N LEU A 232 -10.72 -8.68 -28.35
CA LEU A 232 -9.41 -8.15 -27.94
C LEU A 232 -8.72 -7.43 -29.09
N ASP A 233 -8.86 -7.90 -30.33
CA ASP A 233 -8.36 -7.24 -31.51
C ASP A 233 -9.09 -5.91 -31.78
N ASP A 234 -10.44 -5.94 -31.80
CA ASP A 234 -11.29 -4.75 -31.93
C ASP A 234 -10.97 -3.70 -30.85
N ALA A 235 -10.61 -4.13 -29.65
CA ALA A 235 -10.22 -3.26 -28.54
C ALA A 235 -8.76 -2.79 -28.58
N GLY A 236 -7.99 -3.22 -29.56
CA GLY A 236 -6.59 -2.84 -29.70
C GLY A 236 -5.66 -3.48 -28.65
N VAL A 237 -6.00 -4.65 -28.13
CA VAL A 237 -5.23 -5.39 -27.13
C VAL A 237 -4.21 -6.31 -27.78
N ILE A 238 -4.60 -6.94 -28.90
CA ILE A 238 -3.79 -7.86 -29.69
C ILE A 238 -3.81 -7.46 -31.17
N TYR A 239 -2.98 -8.11 -31.97
CA TYR A 239 -3.14 -8.26 -33.41
C TYR A 239 -3.56 -9.71 -33.66
N ASN A 240 -4.78 -9.94 -34.14
CA ASN A 240 -5.33 -11.28 -34.37
C ASN A 240 -5.19 -11.69 -35.84
N GLU A 241 -4.36 -12.69 -36.11
CA GLU A 241 -4.12 -13.29 -37.43
C GLU A 241 -4.59 -14.74 -37.50
N SER A 242 -5.49 -15.14 -36.59
CA SER A 242 -6.00 -16.51 -36.52
C SER A 242 -6.72 -16.95 -37.77
N THR A 243 -6.52 -18.22 -38.13
CA THR A 243 -7.14 -18.86 -39.30
C THR A 243 -8.10 -19.96 -38.89
N HIS A 244 -8.71 -20.65 -39.85
CA HIS A 244 -9.51 -21.85 -39.59
C HIS A 244 -8.70 -23.04 -39.04
N THR A 245 -7.37 -23.02 -39.18
CA THR A 245 -6.47 -24.11 -38.79
C THR A 245 -5.53 -23.78 -37.65
N SER A 246 -5.46 -22.51 -37.25
CA SER A 246 -4.59 -22.05 -36.16
C SER A 246 -5.17 -20.86 -35.42
N LEU A 247 -4.77 -20.71 -34.15
CA LEU A 247 -4.87 -19.46 -33.43
C LEU A 247 -3.52 -18.78 -33.49
N GLU A 248 -3.48 -17.55 -34.00
CA GLU A 248 -2.26 -16.77 -34.18
C GLU A 248 -2.55 -15.31 -33.80
N TYR A 249 -1.85 -14.79 -32.80
CA TYR A 249 -2.02 -13.41 -32.34
C TYR A 249 -0.82 -12.91 -31.54
N THR A 250 -0.65 -11.58 -31.52
CA THR A 250 0.44 -10.92 -30.81
C THR A 250 -0.13 -9.84 -29.87
N TYR A 251 0.27 -9.85 -28.60
CA TYR A 251 -0.08 -8.79 -27.66
C TYR A 251 0.63 -7.48 -27.98
N ARG A 252 -0.12 -6.37 -27.97
CA ARG A 252 0.42 -5.03 -28.29
C ARG A 252 1.35 -4.48 -27.23
N SER A 253 1.22 -4.91 -25.97
CA SER A 253 2.15 -4.53 -24.90
C SER A 253 2.23 -5.59 -23.79
N PRO A 254 3.34 -5.62 -23.02
CA PRO A 254 3.46 -6.51 -21.85
C PRO A 254 2.38 -6.26 -20.79
N MET A 255 1.93 -5.00 -20.60
CA MET A 255 0.85 -4.67 -19.67
C MET A 255 -0.48 -5.31 -20.09
N LEU A 256 -0.85 -5.21 -21.36
CA LEU A 256 -2.07 -5.83 -21.88
C LEU A 256 -2.01 -7.36 -21.78
N ARG A 257 -0.84 -7.94 -22.03
CA ARG A 257 -0.62 -9.38 -21.80
C ARG A 257 -0.81 -9.76 -20.33
N TYR A 258 -0.23 -8.97 -19.41
CA TYR A 258 -0.41 -9.20 -17.97
C TYR A 258 -1.89 -9.18 -17.57
N CYS A 259 -2.68 -8.28 -18.12
CA CYS A 259 -4.10 -8.16 -17.85
C CYS A 259 -4.92 -9.42 -18.22
N THR A 260 -4.44 -10.25 -19.13
CA THR A 260 -5.10 -11.50 -19.55
C THR A 260 -4.62 -12.74 -18.81
N LEU A 261 -3.58 -12.65 -17.95
CA LEU A 261 -3.09 -13.79 -17.18
C LEU A 261 -4.09 -14.27 -16.11
N LYS A 262 -4.79 -13.34 -15.49
CA LYS A 262 -5.86 -13.61 -14.50
C LYS A 262 -7.00 -12.63 -14.75
N ALA A 263 -8.23 -13.07 -14.59
CA ALA A 263 -9.39 -12.22 -14.83
C ALA A 263 -9.43 -10.95 -13.95
N GLY A 264 -8.84 -10.99 -12.76
CA GLY A 264 -8.75 -9.88 -11.82
C GLY A 264 -7.73 -8.80 -12.19
N ASN A 265 -6.65 -9.18 -12.92
CA ASN A 265 -5.52 -8.29 -13.18
C ASN A 265 -5.90 -6.97 -13.85
N VAL A 266 -6.95 -6.97 -14.68
CA VAL A 266 -7.42 -5.74 -15.35
C VAL A 266 -7.86 -4.69 -14.34
N LEU A 267 -8.61 -5.09 -13.29
CA LEU A 267 -9.05 -4.16 -12.26
C LEU A 267 -7.89 -3.67 -11.40
N GLU A 268 -6.92 -4.53 -11.11
CA GLU A 268 -5.71 -4.17 -10.36
C GLU A 268 -4.89 -3.12 -11.13
N VAL A 269 -4.63 -3.37 -12.42
CA VAL A 269 -3.93 -2.41 -13.30
C VAL A 269 -4.73 -1.11 -13.42
N LYS A 270 -6.06 -1.18 -13.61
CA LYS A 270 -6.93 0.02 -13.67
C LYS A 270 -6.82 0.83 -12.38
N THR A 271 -6.92 0.18 -11.23
CA THR A 271 -6.82 0.82 -9.92
C THR A 271 -5.45 1.50 -9.72
N LEU A 272 -4.36 0.82 -10.10
CA LEU A 272 -3.01 1.38 -10.05
C LEU A 272 -2.88 2.63 -10.93
N LEU A 273 -3.32 2.55 -12.21
CA LEU A 273 -3.18 3.66 -13.15
C LEU A 273 -4.04 4.87 -12.75
N GLU A 274 -5.26 4.62 -12.26
CA GLU A 274 -6.12 5.68 -11.73
C GLU A 274 -5.54 6.28 -10.44
N GLY A 275 -4.91 5.46 -9.58
CA GLY A 275 -4.17 5.93 -8.41
C GLY A 275 -2.99 6.84 -8.79
N ARG A 276 -2.20 6.45 -9.80
CA ARG A 276 -1.11 7.28 -10.34
C ARG A 276 -1.60 8.60 -10.96
N ALA A 277 -2.79 8.57 -11.58
CA ALA A 277 -3.40 9.74 -12.21
C ALA A 277 -4.16 10.65 -11.22
N ALA A 278 -4.50 10.14 -10.03
CA ALA A 278 -5.28 10.87 -9.05
C ALA A 278 -4.57 12.15 -8.57
N GLN A 279 -5.32 13.22 -8.52
CA GLN A 279 -4.81 14.55 -8.12
C GLN A 279 -5.71 15.18 -7.08
N GLU A 280 -5.09 15.88 -6.16
CA GLU A 280 -5.74 16.79 -5.23
C GLU A 280 -5.11 18.19 -5.37
N ASN A 281 -5.94 19.20 -5.63
CA ASN A 281 -5.49 20.60 -5.84
C ASN A 281 -4.37 20.73 -6.91
N GLY A 282 -4.45 19.93 -7.99
CA GLY A 282 -3.48 19.93 -9.10
C GLY A 282 -2.13 19.25 -8.77
N LYS A 283 -2.02 18.57 -7.64
CA LYS A 283 -0.83 17.79 -7.27
C LYS A 283 -1.17 16.29 -7.24
N PRO A 284 -0.20 15.40 -7.56
CA PRO A 284 -0.42 13.97 -7.39
C PRO A 284 -0.87 13.64 -5.97
N LEU A 285 -1.95 12.87 -5.84
CA LEU A 285 -2.45 12.43 -4.53
C LEU A 285 -1.50 11.41 -3.90
N PHE A 286 -0.98 10.48 -4.69
CA PHE A 286 -0.07 9.45 -4.23
C PHE A 286 1.33 9.62 -4.81
N GLN A 287 2.37 9.41 -3.98
CA GLN A 287 3.77 9.55 -4.35
C GLN A 287 4.41 8.24 -4.78
N ASP A 288 3.91 7.11 -4.28
CA ASP A 288 4.31 5.77 -4.69
C ASP A 288 3.07 4.88 -4.82
N CYS A 289 3.03 4.09 -5.90
CA CYS A 289 1.90 3.23 -6.23
C CYS A 289 2.44 1.91 -6.73
N ARG A 290 2.11 0.81 -6.07
CA ARG A 290 2.49 -0.55 -6.46
C ARG A 290 1.30 -1.49 -6.50
N MET A 291 1.35 -2.48 -7.40
CA MET A 291 0.35 -3.55 -7.49
C MET A 291 0.99 -4.90 -7.25
N SER A 292 0.13 -5.90 -7.03
CA SER A 292 0.52 -7.31 -6.80
C SER A 292 1.62 -7.43 -5.73
N VAL A 293 1.47 -6.67 -4.63
CA VAL A 293 2.49 -6.57 -3.60
C VAL A 293 2.47 -7.85 -2.76
N GLY A 294 3.35 -8.81 -3.12
CA GLY A 294 3.60 -9.99 -2.32
C GLY A 294 4.44 -9.63 -1.10
N ILE A 295 3.89 -9.79 0.09
CA ILE A 295 4.56 -9.44 1.34
C ILE A 295 4.93 -10.71 2.09
N ASP A 296 6.21 -10.90 2.32
CA ASP A 296 6.71 -11.85 3.29
C ASP A 296 6.67 -11.22 4.70
N TRP A 297 6.14 -12.01 5.68
CA TRP A 297 5.75 -11.48 6.99
C TRP A 297 6.90 -11.25 7.96
N ASP A 298 7.96 -12.03 7.85
CA ASP A 298 9.11 -11.94 8.75
C ASP A 298 10.35 -11.27 8.12
N GLY A 299 10.26 -10.94 6.84
CA GLY A 299 11.32 -10.29 6.08
C GLY A 299 12.46 -11.25 5.70
N LEU A 300 12.29 -12.55 5.90
CA LEU A 300 13.28 -13.59 5.61
C LEU A 300 12.72 -14.48 4.50
N VAL A 301 13.15 -14.23 3.27
CA VAL A 301 12.79 -15.11 2.13
C VAL A 301 13.52 -16.43 2.29
N ASP A 302 12.84 -17.44 2.84
CA ASP A 302 13.41 -18.78 3.03
C ASP A 302 13.47 -19.54 1.70
N ALA A 303 14.66 -20.00 1.33
CA ALA A 303 14.90 -20.82 0.15
C ALA A 303 14.19 -22.19 0.19
N GLN A 304 13.49 -22.53 1.27
CA GLN A 304 12.83 -23.83 1.49
C GLN A 304 11.29 -23.80 1.36
N GLY A 305 10.68 -22.70 0.98
CA GLY A 305 9.30 -22.67 0.48
C GLY A 305 8.17 -22.73 1.51
N PHE A 306 8.41 -22.34 2.75
CA PHE A 306 7.37 -22.20 3.79
C PHE A 306 7.00 -20.76 4.15
N ASP A 307 7.40 -19.80 3.31
CA ASP A 307 7.14 -18.39 3.55
C ASP A 307 5.65 -18.07 3.57
N THR A 308 5.20 -17.40 4.62
CA THR A 308 3.85 -16.86 4.69
C THR A 308 3.79 -15.59 3.85
N CYS A 309 3.51 -15.76 2.58
CA CYS A 309 3.33 -14.64 1.65
C CYS A 309 1.85 -14.27 1.55
N ASN A 310 1.56 -12.98 1.75
CA ASN A 310 0.25 -12.41 1.45
C ASN A 310 0.38 -11.42 0.29
N GLU A 311 -0.47 -11.57 -0.71
CA GLU A 311 -0.55 -10.63 -1.83
C GLU A 311 -1.60 -9.56 -1.52
N ILE A 312 -1.23 -8.29 -1.72
CA ILE A 312 -2.14 -7.15 -1.75
C ILE A 312 -2.23 -6.65 -3.18
N ASP A 313 -3.46 -6.54 -3.67
CA ASP A 313 -3.71 -6.24 -5.08
C ASP A 313 -3.12 -4.86 -5.48
N VAL A 314 -3.32 -3.80 -4.66
CA VAL A 314 -2.70 -2.47 -4.88
C VAL A 314 -2.39 -1.79 -3.54
N VAL A 315 -1.25 -1.11 -3.45
CA VAL A 315 -0.88 -0.23 -2.33
C VAL A 315 -0.50 1.14 -2.89
N LEU A 316 -1.12 2.19 -2.34
CA LEU A 316 -0.92 3.59 -2.73
C LEU A 316 -0.46 4.40 -1.52
N MET A 317 0.62 5.19 -1.66
CA MET A 317 1.19 5.97 -0.57
C MET A 317 0.84 7.45 -0.69
N HIS A 318 0.20 8.00 0.34
CA HIS A 318 -0.01 9.44 0.53
C HIS A 318 0.80 9.93 1.74
N GLY A 319 1.95 10.54 1.48
CA GLY A 319 2.87 10.90 2.55
C GLY A 319 3.39 9.65 3.29
N THR A 320 3.02 9.54 4.55
CA THR A 320 3.31 8.36 5.40
C THR A 320 2.12 7.42 5.55
N THR A 321 0.98 7.76 4.99
CA THR A 321 -0.28 7.01 5.12
C THR A 321 -0.50 6.10 3.92
N PRO A 322 -0.54 4.78 4.09
CA PRO A 322 -0.85 3.84 3.02
C PRO A 322 -2.35 3.66 2.83
N LEU A 323 -2.76 3.47 1.58
CA LEU A 323 -4.06 2.91 1.20
C LEU A 323 -3.85 1.51 0.63
N PHE A 324 -4.28 0.49 1.37
CA PHE A 324 -4.29 -0.91 0.93
C PHE A 324 -5.60 -1.19 0.21
N VAL A 325 -5.50 -1.68 -1.02
CA VAL A 325 -6.67 -1.93 -1.88
C VAL A 325 -6.75 -3.40 -2.23
N SER A 326 -7.92 -4.01 -2.04
CA SER A 326 -8.26 -5.30 -2.62
C SER A 326 -9.21 -5.12 -3.81
N CYS A 327 -8.90 -5.79 -4.92
CA CYS A 327 -9.60 -5.70 -6.20
C CYS A 327 -10.30 -7.02 -6.52
N LYS A 328 -11.61 -7.00 -6.77
CA LYS A 328 -12.37 -8.22 -7.09
C LYS A 328 -13.22 -8.03 -8.35
N ASN A 329 -13.07 -8.93 -9.30
CA ASN A 329 -13.83 -8.88 -10.54
C ASN A 329 -15.09 -9.74 -10.42
N GLY A 330 -16.12 -9.22 -9.72
CA GLY A 330 -17.42 -9.87 -9.54
C GLY A 330 -17.69 -10.37 -8.12
N ASN A 331 -17.62 -11.67 -7.86
CA ASN A 331 -17.93 -12.22 -6.54
C ASN A 331 -16.83 -11.88 -5.52
N VAL A 332 -17.26 -11.49 -4.32
CA VAL A 332 -16.37 -11.23 -3.19
C VAL A 332 -16.58 -12.32 -2.14
N ASP A 333 -15.49 -12.93 -1.69
CA ASP A 333 -15.51 -13.86 -0.57
C ASP A 333 -15.87 -13.08 0.71
N LYS A 334 -16.66 -13.71 1.57
CA LYS A 334 -17.05 -13.16 2.88
C LYS A 334 -15.86 -12.86 3.81
N ASP A 335 -14.73 -13.53 3.57
CA ASP A 335 -13.52 -13.43 4.39
C ASP A 335 -12.53 -12.36 3.84
N GLU A 336 -12.79 -11.80 2.66
CA GLU A 336 -11.93 -10.78 2.04
C GLU A 336 -11.72 -9.53 2.90
N PRO A 337 -12.75 -8.95 3.56
CA PRO A 337 -12.55 -7.81 4.46
C PRO A 337 -11.58 -8.13 5.61
N TYR A 338 -11.63 -9.36 6.16
CA TYR A 338 -10.74 -9.78 7.24
C TYR A 338 -9.28 -9.90 6.78
N LYS A 339 -9.05 -10.49 5.59
CA LYS A 339 -7.72 -10.59 5.00
C LYS A 339 -7.10 -9.22 4.79
N LEU A 340 -7.83 -8.32 4.13
CA LEU A 340 -7.38 -6.95 3.90
C LEU A 340 -7.10 -6.21 5.21
N HIS A 341 -8.01 -6.32 6.19
CA HIS A 341 -7.84 -5.67 7.50
C HIS A 341 -6.58 -6.17 8.22
N THR A 342 -6.34 -7.49 8.24
CA THR A 342 -5.19 -8.09 8.92
C THR A 342 -3.87 -7.59 8.34
N VAL A 343 -3.73 -7.65 7.01
CA VAL A 343 -2.48 -7.24 6.34
C VAL A 343 -2.27 -5.73 6.46
N ALA A 344 -3.31 -4.92 6.24
CA ALA A 344 -3.23 -3.46 6.36
C ALA A 344 -2.88 -3.01 7.78
N THR A 345 -3.45 -3.63 8.81
CA THR A 345 -3.13 -3.32 10.21
C THR A 345 -1.69 -3.71 10.54
N ARG A 346 -1.23 -4.88 10.08
CA ARG A 346 0.13 -5.37 10.34
C ARG A 346 1.20 -4.49 9.71
N PHE A 347 1.01 -4.08 8.43
CA PHE A 347 2.04 -3.40 7.65
C PHE A 347 1.80 -1.90 7.43
N GLY A 348 0.66 -1.38 7.78
CA GLY A 348 0.35 0.04 7.67
C GLY A 348 0.11 0.73 9.01
N GLY A 349 0.05 -0.07 10.09
CA GLY A 349 -0.20 0.45 11.44
C GLY A 349 -1.60 1.07 11.61
N PRO A 350 -1.77 1.91 12.65
CA PRO A 350 -3.08 2.48 13.01
C PRO A 350 -3.64 3.45 11.96
N TYR A 351 -2.79 4.03 11.13
CA TYR A 351 -3.18 5.03 10.12
C TYR A 351 -3.49 4.41 8.75
N ALA A 352 -3.33 3.10 8.59
CA ALA A 352 -3.60 2.41 7.33
C ALA A 352 -5.04 2.61 6.87
N ARG A 353 -5.21 3.13 5.66
CA ARG A 353 -6.49 3.18 4.97
C ARG A 353 -6.71 1.89 4.19
N LYS A 354 -7.95 1.49 4.04
CA LYS A 354 -8.34 0.21 3.43
C LYS A 354 -9.46 0.41 2.44
N MET A 355 -9.37 -0.20 1.27
CA MET A 355 -10.40 -0.11 0.25
C MET A 355 -10.65 -1.46 -0.41
N LEU A 356 -11.90 -1.83 -0.58
CA LEU A 356 -12.34 -2.98 -1.35
C LEU A 356 -13.07 -2.49 -2.59
N ILE A 357 -12.50 -2.77 -3.76
CA ILE A 357 -13.04 -2.35 -5.06
C ILE A 357 -13.56 -3.56 -5.81
N VAL A 358 -14.76 -3.46 -6.36
CA VAL A 358 -15.37 -4.52 -7.17
C VAL A 358 -15.78 -3.95 -8.52
N THR A 359 -15.46 -4.66 -9.61
CA THR A 359 -15.80 -4.22 -10.97
C THR A 359 -17.29 -3.99 -11.13
N ASP A 360 -18.12 -5.01 -10.86
CA ASP A 360 -19.57 -4.91 -10.83
C ASP A 360 -20.15 -6.09 -10.03
N LEU A 361 -20.92 -5.78 -9.00
CA LEU A 361 -21.69 -6.79 -8.25
C LEU A 361 -23.07 -7.09 -8.89
N GLY A 362 -23.39 -6.40 -9.97
CA GLY A 362 -24.71 -6.46 -10.58
C GLY A 362 -25.81 -5.94 -9.65
N GLN A 363 -27.03 -6.41 -9.83
CA GLN A 363 -28.16 -6.01 -8.98
C GLN A 363 -28.25 -6.81 -7.67
N LYS A 364 -27.13 -7.35 -7.17
CA LYS A 364 -27.11 -8.11 -5.92
C LYS A 364 -27.43 -7.18 -4.73
N LYS A 365 -28.72 -7.02 -4.42
CA LYS A 365 -29.22 -6.30 -3.23
C LYS A 365 -29.57 -7.26 -2.08
N GLY A 366 -29.18 -8.52 -2.16
CA GLY A 366 -29.50 -9.56 -1.18
C GLY A 366 -28.77 -9.40 0.16
N ARG A 367 -29.21 -10.19 1.15
CA ARG A 367 -28.66 -10.18 2.52
C ARG A 367 -27.13 -10.36 2.57
N ALA A 368 -26.58 -11.21 1.71
CA ALA A 368 -25.13 -11.43 1.63
C ALA A 368 -24.34 -10.15 1.27
N TYR A 369 -24.84 -9.36 0.32
CA TYR A 369 -24.24 -8.08 -0.04
C TYR A 369 -24.31 -7.05 1.10
N GLN A 370 -25.47 -6.96 1.77
CA GLN A 370 -25.63 -6.06 2.91
C GLN A 370 -24.69 -6.44 4.06
N THR A 371 -24.56 -7.74 4.33
CA THR A 371 -23.63 -8.26 5.35
C THR A 371 -22.17 -7.94 4.99
N LEU A 372 -21.77 -8.12 3.73
CA LEU A 372 -20.41 -7.78 3.28
C LEU A 372 -20.12 -6.29 3.46
N ARG A 373 -21.05 -5.43 3.03
CA ARG A 373 -20.93 -3.97 3.16
C ARG A 373 -20.85 -3.54 4.62
N GLN A 374 -21.66 -4.13 5.50
CA GLN A 374 -21.64 -3.84 6.93
C GLN A 374 -20.28 -4.25 7.54
N ARG A 375 -19.79 -5.44 7.24
CA ARG A 375 -18.47 -5.90 7.71
C ARG A 375 -17.33 -4.99 7.24
N ALA A 376 -17.35 -4.59 5.97
CA ALA A 376 -16.37 -3.64 5.46
C ALA A 376 -16.41 -2.32 6.25
N SER A 377 -17.61 -1.79 6.50
CA SER A 377 -17.80 -0.57 7.30
C SER A 377 -17.29 -0.73 8.74
N ASP A 378 -17.62 -1.85 9.40
CA ASP A 378 -17.21 -2.12 10.79
C ASP A 378 -15.67 -2.21 10.95
N MET A 379 -14.96 -2.55 9.86
CA MET A 379 -13.49 -2.64 9.80
C MET A 379 -12.83 -1.37 9.24
N GLY A 380 -13.61 -0.31 8.99
CA GLY A 380 -13.11 0.93 8.40
C GLY A 380 -12.58 0.72 6.96
N ILE A 381 -13.23 -0.15 6.18
CA ILE A 381 -12.89 -0.42 4.78
C ILE A 381 -13.85 0.36 3.89
N SER A 382 -13.32 1.26 3.06
CA SER A 382 -14.07 1.94 2.00
C SER A 382 -14.51 0.92 0.94
N PHE A 383 -15.81 0.81 0.66
CA PHE A 383 -16.35 -0.20 -0.24
C PHE A 383 -16.90 0.39 -1.54
N VAL A 384 -16.24 0.07 -2.66
CA VAL A 384 -16.60 0.51 -4.02
C VAL A 384 -17.20 -0.69 -4.78
N SER A 385 -18.52 -0.73 -4.94
CA SER A 385 -19.22 -1.90 -5.48
C SER A 385 -19.41 -1.90 -7.00
N ASN A 386 -18.91 -0.90 -7.72
CA ASN A 386 -19.27 -0.65 -9.11
C ASN A 386 -18.22 0.19 -9.87
N ALA A 387 -16.98 -0.30 -9.83
CA ALA A 387 -15.85 0.35 -10.48
C ALA A 387 -16.04 0.50 -12.01
N ALA A 388 -16.81 -0.42 -12.63
CA ALA A 388 -17.13 -0.39 -14.05
C ALA A 388 -17.83 0.91 -14.51
N LYS A 389 -18.47 1.64 -13.61
CA LYS A 389 -19.24 2.86 -13.93
C LYS A 389 -18.52 4.14 -13.52
N LEU A 390 -17.34 4.05 -12.93
CA LEU A 390 -16.60 5.22 -12.48
C LEU A 390 -15.95 5.97 -13.64
N THR A 391 -16.14 7.27 -13.67
CA THR A 391 -15.36 8.18 -14.52
C THR A 391 -13.98 8.44 -13.89
N PRO A 392 -12.98 8.95 -14.64
CA PRO A 392 -11.69 9.31 -14.07
C PRO A 392 -11.80 10.30 -12.89
N GLN A 393 -12.71 11.25 -12.96
CA GLN A 393 -12.95 12.20 -11.86
C GLN A 393 -13.50 11.50 -10.60
N GLN A 394 -14.41 10.54 -10.78
CA GLN A 394 -14.95 9.74 -9.68
C GLN A 394 -13.90 8.82 -9.06
N TRP A 395 -12.96 8.27 -9.85
CA TRP A 395 -11.80 7.54 -9.33
C TRP A 395 -10.97 8.42 -8.39
N SER A 396 -10.60 9.63 -8.82
CA SER A 396 -9.87 10.57 -7.95
C SER A 396 -10.65 10.91 -6.69
N GLN A 397 -11.98 11.13 -6.79
CA GLN A 397 -12.82 11.47 -5.64
C GLN A 397 -12.89 10.33 -4.60
N ILE A 398 -13.04 9.07 -5.02
CA ILE A 398 -13.08 7.95 -4.06
C ILE A 398 -11.73 7.75 -3.36
N PHE A 399 -10.61 8.01 -4.04
CA PHE A 399 -9.29 7.95 -3.40
C PHE A 399 -9.12 9.08 -2.39
N ILE A 400 -9.48 10.33 -2.74
CA ILE A 400 -9.45 11.46 -1.79
C ILE A 400 -10.31 11.15 -0.56
N GLN A 401 -11.55 10.68 -0.76
CA GLN A 401 -12.43 10.32 0.35
C GLN A 401 -11.90 9.18 1.22
N ALA A 402 -11.18 8.23 0.64
CA ALA A 402 -10.57 7.13 1.40
C ALA A 402 -9.37 7.59 2.24
N MET A 403 -8.74 8.71 1.89
CA MET A 403 -7.60 9.27 2.61
C MET A 403 -8.01 10.22 3.73
N LEU A 404 -9.23 10.75 3.70
CA LEU A 404 -9.84 11.53 4.80
C LEU A 404 -10.28 10.60 5.95
#